data_66778c8bd0d05ae39d15fcc8b49419ca
#
_entry.id   66778c8bd0d05ae39d15fcc8b49419ca
#
_cell.length_a   1.000
_cell.length_b   1.000
_cell.length_c   1.000
_cell.angle_alpha   90.00
_cell.angle_beta   90.00
_cell.angle_gamma   90.00
#
_symmetry.space_group_name_H-M   'P 1'
#
loop_
_entity.id
_entity.type
_entity.pdbx_description
1 polymer ?
#
loop_
_entity_poly.entity_id
_entity_poly.type
_entity_poly.pdbx_seq_one_letter_code
_entity_poly.pdbx_strand_id
1 'polypeptide(L)'
;MTKFNIHKPDQKIRQAIIDKIDNLNKPKGSLGRLEELALQICLIEQTLHPTLHNPCHLLFGADHGIEREGVSVSPREITWQQMINFTHGGGGVNMFCRQH
;
A
#
# COMPACT_ATOMS: atom_id res chain seq x y z
N MET A 1 -4.28 14.99 -20.48
CA MET A 1 -4.22 13.79 -19.60
C MET A 1 -2.82 13.23 -19.62
N THR A 2 -2.17 13.13 -18.48
CA THR A 2 -0.80 12.59 -18.39
C THR A 2 -0.82 11.10 -18.70
N LYS A 3 -0.03 10.67 -19.69
CA LYS A 3 0.13 9.23 -20.01
C LYS A 3 1.29 8.69 -19.18
N PHE A 4 1.03 7.68 -18.37
CA PHE A 4 2.05 6.95 -17.63
C PHE A 4 2.46 5.72 -18.43
N ASN A 5 3.76 5.54 -18.61
CA ASN A 5 4.32 4.35 -19.25
C ASN A 5 4.74 3.36 -18.15
N ILE A 6 3.83 2.45 -17.81
CA ILE A 6 4.03 1.49 -16.73
C ILE A 6 4.32 0.11 -17.36
N HIS A 7 5.50 -0.43 -17.09
CA HIS A 7 5.92 -1.76 -17.55
C HIS A 7 5.78 -2.78 -16.43
N LYS A 8 5.50 -4.03 -16.82
CA LYS A 8 5.57 -5.15 -15.87
C LYS A 8 7.04 -5.36 -15.45
N PRO A 9 7.29 -5.70 -14.18
CA PRO A 9 8.63 -6.08 -13.73
C PRO A 9 9.19 -7.25 -14.55
N ASP A 10 10.49 -7.23 -14.81
CA ASP A 10 11.18 -8.36 -15.48
C ASP A 10 11.06 -9.62 -14.61
N GLN A 11 10.72 -10.74 -15.24
CA GLN A 11 10.49 -12.02 -14.56
C GLN A 11 11.75 -12.89 -14.48
N LYS A 12 12.89 -12.45 -15.04
CA LYS A 12 14.12 -13.26 -15.10
C LYS A 12 14.61 -13.75 -13.75
N ILE A 13 14.48 -12.91 -12.71
CA ILE A 13 14.95 -13.27 -11.36
C ILE A 13 13.87 -13.99 -10.52
N ARG A 14 12.67 -14.22 -11.09
CA ARG A 14 11.55 -14.79 -10.33
C ARG A 14 11.88 -16.09 -9.64
N GLN A 15 12.50 -17.04 -10.37
CA GLN A 15 12.84 -18.34 -9.80
C GLN A 15 13.86 -18.22 -8.68
N ALA A 16 14.88 -17.38 -8.84
CA ALA A 16 15.88 -17.15 -7.80
C ALA A 16 15.27 -16.56 -6.52
N ILE A 17 14.24 -15.70 -6.64
CA ILE A 17 13.51 -15.16 -5.48
C ILE A 17 12.73 -16.27 -4.79
N ILE A 18 12.01 -17.11 -5.54
CA ILE A 18 11.25 -18.25 -4.99
C ILE A 18 12.19 -19.20 -4.26
N ASP A 19 13.30 -19.58 -4.89
CA ASP A 19 14.29 -20.46 -4.29
C ASP A 19 14.84 -19.87 -2.98
N LYS A 20 15.11 -18.56 -2.95
CA LYS A 20 15.55 -17.88 -1.73
C LYS A 20 14.50 -17.93 -0.63
N ILE A 21 13.23 -17.65 -0.93
CA ILE A 21 12.12 -17.68 0.04
C ILE A 21 11.94 -19.10 0.58
N ASP A 22 11.98 -20.10 -0.30
CA ASP A 22 11.80 -21.50 0.06
C ASP A 22 12.95 -22.07 0.91
N ASN A 23 14.16 -21.51 0.75
CA ASN A 23 15.35 -21.93 1.52
C ASN A 23 15.53 -21.18 2.84
N LEU A 24 14.59 -20.27 3.21
CA LEU A 24 14.59 -19.70 4.55
C LEU A 24 14.29 -20.78 5.60
N ASN A 25 14.80 -20.58 6.84
CA ASN A 25 14.59 -21.52 7.95
C ASN A 25 13.12 -21.53 8.42
N LYS A 26 12.24 -22.05 7.60
CA LYS A 26 10.80 -22.19 7.82
C LYS A 26 10.23 -23.29 6.91
N PRO A 27 9.07 -23.89 7.23
CA PRO A 27 8.35 -24.73 6.26
C PRO A 27 7.97 -23.92 5.01
N LYS A 28 8.05 -24.54 3.84
CA LYS A 28 7.64 -23.89 2.58
C LYS A 28 6.19 -23.43 2.65
N GLY A 29 5.94 -22.20 2.21
CA GLY A 29 4.62 -21.61 2.19
C GLY A 29 4.05 -21.20 3.56
N SER A 30 4.79 -21.37 4.67
CA SER A 30 4.28 -21.14 6.02
C SER A 30 3.89 -19.69 6.32
N LEU A 31 4.46 -18.72 5.61
CA LEU A 31 4.13 -17.31 5.76
C LEU A 31 3.00 -16.85 4.82
N GLY A 32 2.49 -17.76 3.96
CA GLY A 32 1.32 -17.49 3.13
C GLY A 32 1.47 -16.23 2.29
N ARG A 33 0.53 -15.31 2.43
CA ARG A 33 0.48 -14.05 1.66
C ARG A 33 1.73 -13.19 1.77
N LEU A 34 2.46 -13.26 2.88
CA LEU A 34 3.70 -12.50 3.06
C LEU A 34 4.78 -12.96 2.07
N GLU A 35 4.84 -14.24 1.71
CA GLU A 35 5.79 -14.74 0.71
C GLU A 35 5.46 -14.22 -0.70
N GLU A 36 4.16 -14.12 -1.03
CA GLU A 36 3.72 -13.55 -2.29
C GLU A 36 4.08 -12.06 -2.40
N LEU A 37 3.88 -11.31 -1.31
CA LEU A 37 4.25 -9.89 -1.24
C LEU A 37 5.76 -9.71 -1.35
N ALA A 38 6.55 -10.54 -0.65
CA ALA A 38 8.01 -10.52 -0.74
C ALA A 38 8.48 -10.78 -2.18
N LEU A 39 7.91 -11.79 -2.84
CA LEU A 39 8.19 -12.08 -4.25
C LEU A 39 7.89 -10.86 -5.14
N GLN A 40 6.73 -10.25 -4.95
CA GLN A 40 6.31 -9.09 -5.75
C GLN A 40 7.25 -7.89 -5.56
N ILE A 41 7.62 -7.58 -4.31
CA ILE A 41 8.54 -6.48 -4.00
C ILE A 41 9.92 -6.74 -4.62
N CYS A 42 10.46 -7.95 -4.46
CA CYS A 42 11.73 -8.33 -5.08
C CYS A 42 11.71 -8.18 -6.61
N LEU A 43 10.59 -8.55 -7.26
CA LEU A 43 10.42 -8.35 -8.70
C LEU A 43 10.35 -6.88 -9.11
N ILE A 44 9.66 -6.04 -8.32
CA ILE A 44 9.56 -4.60 -8.58
C ILE A 44 10.94 -3.95 -8.44
N GLU A 45 11.67 -4.26 -7.39
CA GLU A 45 13.01 -3.71 -7.13
C GLU A 45 14.13 -4.41 -7.90
N GLN A 46 13.83 -5.50 -8.62
CA GLN A 46 14.81 -6.31 -9.36
C GLN A 46 16.00 -6.75 -8.49
N THR A 47 15.73 -7.21 -7.27
CA THR A 47 16.75 -7.61 -6.31
C THR A 47 16.31 -8.78 -5.45
N LEU A 48 17.27 -9.58 -4.97
CA LEU A 48 17.05 -10.62 -3.95
C LEU A 48 17.12 -10.08 -2.50
N HIS A 49 17.43 -8.78 -2.34
CA HIS A 49 17.59 -8.11 -1.04
C HIS A 49 16.77 -6.80 -1.04
N PRO A 50 15.43 -6.90 -1.07
CA PRO A 50 14.59 -5.72 -1.14
C PRO A 50 14.68 -4.91 0.14
N THR A 51 14.48 -3.60 -0.01
CA THR A 51 14.45 -2.66 1.10
C THR A 51 13.24 -1.75 0.96
N LEU A 52 12.52 -1.53 2.05
CA LEU A 52 11.37 -0.62 2.07
C LEU A 52 11.82 0.75 2.56
N HIS A 53 12.29 1.58 1.62
CA HIS A 53 12.69 2.96 1.91
C HIS A 53 11.54 3.93 1.70
N ASN A 54 11.41 4.91 2.60
CA ASN A 54 10.47 6.03 2.49
C ASN A 54 9.04 5.56 2.15
N PRO A 55 8.41 4.70 2.99
CA PRO A 55 7.05 4.27 2.73
C PRO A 55 6.13 5.49 2.63
N CYS A 56 5.22 5.49 1.65
CA CYS A 56 4.29 6.58 1.42
C CYS A 56 2.86 6.06 1.53
N HIS A 57 2.07 6.72 2.36
CA HIS A 57 0.64 6.45 2.45
C HIS A 57 -0.14 7.41 1.55
N LEU A 58 -0.84 6.87 0.56
CA LEU A 58 -1.71 7.64 -0.33
C LEU A 58 -3.14 7.57 0.19
N LEU A 59 -3.67 8.73 0.59
CA LEU A 59 -5.05 8.85 1.07
C LEU A 59 -5.90 9.56 0.01
N PHE A 60 -6.99 8.91 -0.37
CA PHE A 60 -7.97 9.45 -1.32
C PHE A 60 -9.28 9.71 -0.58
N GLY A 61 -9.85 10.89 -0.76
CA GLY A 61 -11.15 11.24 -0.22
C GLY A 61 -12.14 11.59 -1.33
N ALA A 62 -13.39 11.19 -1.16
CA ALA A 62 -14.47 11.50 -2.08
C ALA A 62 -15.80 11.60 -1.35
N ASP A 63 -16.68 12.44 -1.86
CA ASP A 63 -18.08 12.47 -1.43
C ASP A 63 -18.90 11.44 -2.19
N HIS A 64 -19.84 10.84 -1.48
CA HIS A 64 -20.81 9.90 -2.04
C HIS A 64 -22.23 10.48 -1.91
N GLY A 65 -23.01 10.42 -2.98
CA GLY A 65 -24.37 10.95 -3.00
C GLY A 65 -25.34 10.28 -2.03
N ILE A 66 -25.01 9.12 -1.51
CA ILE A 66 -25.84 8.33 -0.60
C ILE A 66 -26.12 9.08 0.74
N GLU A 67 -25.30 10.05 1.12
CA GLU A 67 -25.52 10.82 2.35
C GLU A 67 -26.87 11.58 2.32
N ARG A 68 -27.38 11.85 1.11
CA ARG A 68 -28.71 12.50 0.90
C ARG A 68 -29.87 11.66 1.37
N GLU A 69 -29.65 10.33 1.46
CA GLU A 69 -30.66 9.38 1.96
C GLU A 69 -30.75 9.35 3.50
N GLY A 70 -29.99 10.20 4.18
CA GLY A 70 -30.01 10.30 5.64
C GLY A 70 -29.44 9.09 6.38
N VAL A 71 -28.63 8.27 5.71
CA VAL A 71 -28.02 7.05 6.28
C VAL A 71 -26.76 7.30 7.09
N SER A 72 -26.22 8.53 7.03
CA SER A 72 -25.03 8.95 7.75
C SER A 72 -25.38 9.94 8.84
N VAL A 73 -24.75 9.77 10.01
CA VAL A 73 -24.81 10.77 11.10
C VAL A 73 -23.90 11.97 10.86
N SER A 74 -23.01 11.87 9.88
CA SER A 74 -22.07 12.93 9.52
C SER A 74 -22.54 13.66 8.26
N PRO A 75 -22.65 15.01 8.27
CA PRO A 75 -22.99 15.78 7.08
C PRO A 75 -21.82 15.77 6.08
N ARG A 76 -22.13 16.12 4.82
CA ARG A 76 -21.16 16.12 3.70
C ARG A 76 -19.90 16.94 3.98
N GLU A 77 -20.06 18.04 4.69
CA GLU A 77 -18.98 18.97 5.01
C GLU A 77 -17.84 18.30 5.78
N ILE A 78 -18.14 17.23 6.51
CA ILE A 78 -17.12 16.48 7.26
C ILE A 78 -16.05 15.91 6.33
N THR A 79 -16.38 15.48 5.12
CA THR A 79 -15.40 14.90 4.17
C THR A 79 -14.26 15.89 3.89
N TRP A 80 -14.56 17.10 3.44
CA TRP A 80 -13.51 18.07 3.13
C TRP A 80 -12.81 18.60 4.38
N GLN A 81 -13.52 18.74 5.51
CA GLN A 81 -12.92 19.12 6.79
C GLN A 81 -11.90 18.10 7.24
N GLN A 82 -12.21 16.81 7.11
CA GLN A 82 -11.26 15.73 7.42
C GLN A 82 -10.08 15.72 6.45
N MET A 83 -10.28 15.96 5.17
CA MET A 83 -9.17 16.05 4.21
C MET A 83 -8.21 17.19 4.58
N ILE A 84 -8.73 18.37 4.97
CA ILE A 84 -7.91 19.47 5.49
C ILE A 84 -7.19 19.05 6.79
N ASN A 85 -7.90 18.42 7.72
CA ASN A 85 -7.32 17.95 8.98
C ASN A 85 -6.13 16.99 8.73
N PHE A 86 -6.22 16.11 7.75
CA PHE A 86 -5.12 15.22 7.37
C PHE A 86 -3.89 16.00 6.87
N THR A 87 -4.08 17.09 6.13
CA THR A 87 -2.96 17.93 5.68
C THR A 87 -2.25 18.64 6.85
N HIS A 88 -2.94 18.85 7.96
CA HIS A 88 -2.40 19.45 9.19
C HIS A 88 -1.92 18.38 10.21
N GLY A 89 -1.95 17.10 9.84
CA GLY A 89 -1.45 16.04 10.70
C GLY A 89 -2.37 15.60 11.84
N GLY A 90 -3.67 15.99 11.80
CA GLY A 90 -4.62 15.77 12.90
C GLY A 90 -5.38 14.45 12.87
N GLY A 91 -5.28 13.67 11.81
CA GLY A 91 -6.00 12.41 11.69
C GLY A 91 -5.26 11.21 12.28
N GLY A 92 -6.00 10.14 12.56
CA GLY A 92 -5.41 8.87 13.01
C GLY A 92 -4.37 8.31 12.03
N VAL A 93 -4.62 8.45 10.72
CA VAL A 93 -3.66 8.04 9.67
C VAL A 93 -2.33 8.76 9.82
N ASN A 94 -2.35 10.06 10.15
CA ASN A 94 -1.11 10.83 10.37
C ASN A 94 -0.31 10.32 11.56
N MET A 95 -0.99 9.90 12.62
CA MET A 95 -0.34 9.30 13.78
C MET A 95 0.37 8.00 13.38
N PHE A 96 -0.31 7.09 12.69
CA PHE A 96 0.29 5.83 12.24
C PHE A 96 1.46 6.06 11.28
N CYS A 97 1.34 7.01 10.33
CA CYS A 97 2.44 7.37 9.44
C CYS A 97 3.66 7.94 10.18
N ARG A 98 3.46 8.60 11.33
CA ARG A 98 4.59 9.08 12.16
C ARG A 98 5.27 7.98 12.96
N GLN A 99 4.58 6.86 13.23
CA GLN A 99 5.12 5.72 13.98
C GLN A 99 5.94 4.76 13.11
N HIS A 100 5.73 4.79 11.80
CA HIS A 100 6.36 3.92 10.83
C HIS A 100 7.18 4.71 9.80
#